data_5cc45684eae3f11b1159aa3ba803319a
#
_entry.id   5cc45684eae3f11b1159aa3ba803319a
#
_cell.length_a   1.000
_cell.length_b   1.000
_cell.length_c   1.000
_cell.angle_alpha   90.00
_cell.angle_beta   90.00
_cell.angle_gamma   90.00
#
_symmetry.space_group_name_H-M   'P 1'
#
loop_
_entity.id
_entity.type
_entity.pdbx_description
1 polymer ?
#
loop_
_entity_poly.entity_id
_entity_poly.type
_entity_poly.pdbx_seq_one_letter_code
_entity_poly.pdbx_strand_id
1 'polypeptide(L)'
;MSLKKLKLNRWVSLGLLVVFIIALYLSLNKAVVPFIEEVAQSSLYMKETTDDDPLGEIRNARTDQAQLHCENQLREDQGAAAVPTSTDTNYKAWSIGDFTYVIKGSLDLPGESGEGAHFRYACKIHWNAKDMNDADNWSVFGMDVNNG
;
A
#
# COMPACT_ATOMS: atom_id res chain seq x y z
N MET A 1 40.80 -37.42 -10.69
CA MET A 1 40.97 -37.53 -9.23
C MET A 1 40.04 -38.61 -8.72
N SER A 2 40.62 -39.74 -8.27
CA SER A 2 39.86 -40.89 -7.82
C SER A 2 39.32 -40.64 -6.42
N LEU A 3 38.01 -40.45 -6.29
CA LEU A 3 37.32 -40.41 -5.01
C LEU A 3 37.39 -41.81 -4.41
N LYS A 4 38.42 -42.08 -3.59
CA LYS A 4 38.45 -43.26 -2.74
C LYS A 4 37.14 -43.32 -1.97
N LYS A 5 36.32 -44.35 -2.22
CA LYS A 5 35.13 -44.68 -1.46
C LYS A 5 35.53 -44.88 -0.01
N LEU A 6 35.47 -43.80 0.80
CA LEU A 6 35.59 -43.90 2.24
C LEU A 6 34.39 -44.74 2.72
N LYS A 7 34.63 -45.97 3.11
CA LYS A 7 33.69 -46.74 3.92
C LYS A 7 33.60 -46.03 5.27
N LEU A 8 32.77 -44.98 5.32
CA LEU A 8 32.49 -44.30 6.57
C LEU A 8 31.76 -45.29 7.49
N ASN A 9 32.39 -45.61 8.60
CA ASN A 9 31.76 -46.40 9.64
C ASN A 9 30.49 -45.68 10.10
N ARG A 10 29.38 -46.40 10.26
CA ARG A 10 28.05 -45.84 10.56
C ARG A 10 28.06 -44.80 11.69
N TRP A 11 28.92 -45.00 12.66
CA TRP A 11 29.13 -44.08 13.80
C TRP A 11 29.87 -42.79 13.42
N VAL A 12 30.82 -42.87 12.51
CA VAL A 12 31.57 -41.71 12.01
C VAL A 12 30.67 -40.83 11.14
N SER A 13 29.80 -41.43 10.33
CA SER A 13 28.82 -40.71 9.54
C SER A 13 27.81 -39.96 10.43
N LEU A 14 27.37 -40.58 11.52
CA LEU A 14 26.45 -39.94 12.48
C LEU A 14 27.09 -38.77 13.22
N GLY A 15 28.38 -38.95 13.64
CA GLY A 15 29.14 -37.86 14.25
C GLY A 15 29.37 -36.69 13.33
N LEU A 16 29.67 -36.96 12.05
CA LEU A 16 29.87 -35.90 11.03
C LEU A 16 28.58 -35.12 10.75
N LEU A 17 27.44 -35.80 10.75
CA LEU A 17 26.13 -35.15 10.59
C LEU A 17 25.82 -34.24 11.77
N VAL A 18 26.08 -34.64 13.00
CA VAL A 18 25.89 -33.81 14.19
C VAL A 18 26.78 -32.56 14.15
N VAL A 19 28.06 -32.73 13.80
CA VAL A 19 28.98 -31.57 13.63
C VAL A 19 28.50 -30.63 12.55
N PHE A 20 27.99 -31.13 11.44
CA PHE A 20 27.44 -30.33 10.36
C PHE A 20 26.20 -29.52 10.79
N ILE A 21 25.30 -30.13 11.55
CA ILE A 21 24.12 -29.44 12.10
C ILE A 21 24.55 -28.32 13.06
N ILE A 22 25.51 -28.57 13.94
CA ILE A 22 26.04 -27.57 14.86
C ILE A 22 26.69 -26.42 14.10
N ALA A 23 27.48 -26.72 13.08
CA ALA A 23 28.12 -25.70 12.24
C ALA A 23 27.10 -24.82 11.48
N LEU A 24 26.03 -25.42 10.93
CA LEU A 24 24.91 -24.68 10.34
C LEU A 24 24.21 -23.79 11.36
N TYR A 25 23.92 -24.32 12.54
CA TYR A 25 23.25 -23.55 13.59
C TYR A 25 24.06 -22.31 14.02
N LEU A 26 25.38 -22.50 14.24
CA LEU A 26 26.28 -21.41 14.61
C LEU A 26 26.44 -20.39 13.45
N SER A 27 26.47 -20.87 12.22
CA SER A 27 26.54 -20.01 11.02
C SER A 27 25.28 -19.16 10.88
N LEU A 28 24.10 -19.74 11.06
CA LEU A 28 22.83 -19.03 11.00
C LEU A 28 22.73 -17.96 12.11
N ASN A 29 23.09 -18.32 13.35
CA ASN A 29 23.00 -17.38 14.46
C ASN A 29 24.03 -16.23 14.38
N LYS A 30 25.22 -16.47 13.85
CA LYS A 30 26.27 -15.45 13.82
C LYS A 30 26.30 -14.60 12.55
N ALA A 31 25.81 -15.12 11.43
CA ALA A 31 25.91 -14.43 10.15
C ALA A 31 24.55 -13.96 9.63
N VAL A 32 23.51 -14.75 9.76
CA VAL A 32 22.21 -14.45 9.15
C VAL A 32 21.35 -13.56 10.06
N VAL A 33 21.31 -13.84 11.36
CA VAL A 33 20.50 -13.06 12.31
C VAL A 33 20.95 -11.58 12.38
N PRO A 34 22.23 -11.25 12.59
CA PRO A 34 22.64 -9.84 12.61
C PRO A 34 22.46 -9.15 11.25
N PHE A 35 22.63 -9.87 10.15
CA PHE A 35 22.40 -9.30 8.82
C PHE A 35 20.93 -8.96 8.58
N ILE A 36 20.00 -9.80 9.05
CA ILE A 36 18.55 -9.54 8.96
C ILE A 36 18.16 -8.36 9.85
N GLU A 37 18.72 -8.25 11.05
CA GLU A 37 18.48 -7.10 11.95
C GLU A 37 19.00 -5.79 11.34
N GLU A 38 20.18 -5.80 10.74
CA GLU A 38 20.77 -4.61 10.10
C GLU A 38 19.96 -4.19 8.86
N VAL A 39 19.49 -5.14 8.05
CA VAL A 39 18.62 -4.86 6.89
C VAL A 39 17.22 -4.42 7.34
N ALA A 40 16.67 -5.01 8.39
CA ALA A 40 15.37 -4.61 8.94
C ALA A 40 15.39 -3.23 9.60
N GLN A 41 16.53 -2.81 10.15
CA GLN A 41 16.74 -1.46 10.71
C GLN A 41 17.23 -0.44 9.68
N SER A 42 17.57 -0.88 8.46
CA SER A 42 17.98 0.05 7.42
C SER A 42 16.76 0.87 6.97
N SER A 43 16.97 2.16 6.78
CA SER A 43 15.97 3.13 6.31
C SER A 43 15.28 2.78 4.97
N LEU A 44 15.72 1.71 4.32
CA LEU A 44 15.09 1.14 3.13
C LEU A 44 13.78 0.40 3.44
N TYR A 45 13.66 -0.17 4.67
CA TYR A 45 12.45 -0.83 5.15
C TYR A 45 11.63 0.04 6.10
N MET A 46 12.31 0.87 6.88
CA MET A 46 11.68 1.97 7.59
C MET A 46 11.76 3.22 6.72
N LYS A 47 10.97 3.29 5.68
CA LYS A 47 10.46 4.56 5.26
C LYS A 47 9.62 5.00 6.46
N GLU A 48 10.16 5.87 7.29
CA GLU A 48 9.38 6.70 8.19
C GLU A 48 8.48 7.58 7.31
N THR A 49 7.47 6.97 6.73
CA THR A 49 6.27 7.68 6.40
C THR A 49 5.62 7.90 7.75
N THR A 50 5.86 9.07 8.31
CA THR A 50 5.13 9.54 9.47
C THR A 50 3.70 9.82 9.01
N ASP A 51 2.99 8.74 8.67
CA ASP A 51 1.57 8.78 8.46
C ASP A 51 0.93 8.78 9.84
N ASP A 52 0.60 9.99 10.31
CA ASP A 52 -0.01 10.20 11.62
C ASP A 52 -1.50 9.81 11.62
N ASP A 53 -2.05 9.40 10.46
CA ASP A 53 -3.44 9.01 10.37
C ASP A 53 -3.66 7.61 10.94
N PRO A 54 -4.58 7.45 11.90
CA PRO A 54 -4.91 6.13 12.42
C PRO A 54 -5.51 5.25 11.32
N LEU A 55 -5.19 3.95 11.37
CA LEU A 55 -5.82 2.98 10.48
C LEU A 55 -7.33 2.89 10.75
N GLY A 56 -8.12 2.81 9.70
CA GLY A 56 -9.57 2.66 9.79
C GLY A 56 -10.34 3.87 9.28
N GLU A 57 -11.60 3.98 9.69
CA GLU A 57 -12.48 5.08 9.27
C GLU A 57 -12.00 6.40 9.88
N ILE A 58 -11.69 7.37 9.02
CA ILE A 58 -11.21 8.70 9.41
C ILE A 58 -11.86 9.78 8.55
N ARG A 59 -11.85 11.02 9.08
CA ARG A 59 -12.25 12.20 8.33
C ARG A 59 -11.38 13.39 8.74
N ASN A 60 -10.62 13.91 7.80
CA ASN A 60 -9.73 15.05 8.01
C ASN A 60 -9.48 15.80 6.70
N ALA A 61 -8.68 16.86 6.73
CA ALA A 61 -8.37 17.66 5.54
C ALA A 61 -7.73 16.84 4.40
N ARG A 62 -6.96 15.79 4.73
CA ARG A 62 -6.37 14.90 3.70
C ARG A 62 -7.45 14.07 3.01
N THR A 63 -8.40 13.52 3.75
CA THR A 63 -9.50 12.75 3.17
C THR A 63 -10.48 13.63 2.39
N ASP A 64 -10.66 14.90 2.77
CA ASP A 64 -11.44 15.86 2.00
C ASP A 64 -10.78 16.15 0.65
N GLN A 65 -9.45 16.31 0.61
CA GLN A 65 -8.70 16.46 -0.64
C GLN A 65 -8.67 15.16 -1.47
N ALA A 66 -8.48 14.01 -0.83
CA ALA A 66 -8.54 12.72 -1.49
C ALA A 66 -9.89 12.51 -2.20
N GLN A 67 -11.00 12.86 -1.53
CA GLN A 67 -12.34 12.81 -2.11
C GLN A 67 -12.44 13.71 -3.34
N LEU A 68 -12.00 14.96 -3.24
CA LEU A 68 -12.03 15.92 -4.35
C LEU A 68 -11.29 15.39 -5.59
N HIS A 69 -10.12 14.80 -5.40
CA HIS A 69 -9.35 14.22 -6.50
C HIS A 69 -10.03 12.98 -7.09
N CYS A 70 -10.64 12.12 -6.27
CA CYS A 70 -11.43 10.99 -6.74
C CYS A 70 -12.66 11.45 -7.56
N GLU A 71 -13.39 12.48 -7.09
CA GLU A 71 -14.52 13.05 -7.83
C GLU A 71 -14.09 13.68 -9.15
N ASN A 72 -12.98 14.41 -9.17
CA ASN A 72 -12.47 15.04 -10.38
C ASN A 72 -12.00 14.00 -11.41
N GLN A 73 -11.37 12.92 -10.97
CA GLN A 73 -11.03 11.80 -11.85
C GLN A 73 -12.29 11.17 -12.45
N LEU A 74 -13.33 10.95 -11.64
CA LEU A 74 -14.60 10.41 -12.13
C LEU A 74 -15.28 11.37 -13.11
N ARG A 75 -15.22 12.68 -12.85
CA ARG A 75 -15.74 13.71 -13.79
C ARG A 75 -15.01 13.67 -15.12
N GLU A 76 -13.69 13.58 -15.09
CA GLU A 76 -12.87 13.46 -16.29
C GLU A 76 -13.21 12.21 -17.08
N ASP A 77 -13.35 11.05 -16.42
CA ASP A 77 -13.72 9.78 -17.04
C ASP A 77 -15.12 9.83 -17.68
N GLN A 78 -16.02 10.68 -17.17
CA GLN A 78 -17.36 10.92 -17.71
C GLN A 78 -17.41 12.13 -18.68
N GLY A 79 -16.28 12.73 -19.01
CA GLY A 79 -16.20 13.89 -19.91
C GLY A 79 -16.71 15.19 -19.30
N ALA A 80 -16.84 15.28 -17.99
CA ALA A 80 -17.26 16.47 -17.27
C ALA A 80 -16.05 17.28 -16.77
N ALA A 81 -16.24 18.58 -16.55
CA ALA A 81 -15.18 19.45 -16.05
C ALA A 81 -14.88 19.20 -14.56
N ALA A 82 -13.60 19.29 -14.20
CA ALA A 82 -13.17 19.28 -12.81
C ALA A 82 -13.73 20.49 -12.04
N VAL A 83 -13.95 20.31 -10.76
CA VAL A 83 -14.43 21.36 -9.85
C VAL A 83 -13.43 21.59 -8.72
N PRO A 84 -13.38 22.83 -8.17
CA PRO A 84 -12.44 23.15 -7.09
C PRO A 84 -12.88 22.64 -5.71
N THR A 85 -14.14 22.20 -5.58
CA THR A 85 -14.71 21.78 -4.30
C THR A 85 -15.58 20.56 -4.51
N SER A 86 -15.45 19.58 -3.63
CA SER A 86 -16.33 18.41 -3.61
C SER A 86 -17.77 18.79 -3.30
N THR A 87 -18.70 18.07 -3.89
CA THR A 87 -20.15 18.26 -3.69
C THR A 87 -20.74 17.28 -2.67
N ASP A 88 -20.13 16.14 -2.44
CA ASP A 88 -20.61 15.15 -1.47
C ASP A 88 -20.07 15.43 -0.06
N THR A 89 -20.95 15.79 0.86
CA THR A 89 -20.61 16.01 2.26
C THR A 89 -20.71 14.75 3.12
N ASN A 90 -21.25 13.66 2.56
CA ASN A 90 -21.54 12.40 3.29
C ASN A 90 -20.62 11.25 2.88
N TYR A 91 -19.51 11.54 2.25
CA TYR A 91 -18.54 10.49 1.88
C TYR A 91 -17.98 9.77 3.12
N LYS A 92 -17.49 8.57 2.92
CA LYS A 92 -16.75 7.80 3.91
C LYS A 92 -15.33 7.56 3.45
N ALA A 93 -14.39 7.67 4.36
CA ALA A 93 -12.98 7.49 4.10
C ALA A 93 -12.34 6.55 5.12
N TRP A 94 -11.43 5.72 4.66
CA TRP A 94 -10.60 4.85 5.47
C TRP A 94 -9.13 5.06 5.14
N SER A 95 -8.31 5.24 6.16
CA SER A 95 -6.86 5.13 6.02
C SER A 95 -6.45 3.66 6.09
N ILE A 96 -5.65 3.23 5.13
CA ILE A 96 -5.06 1.89 5.09
C ILE A 96 -3.54 1.92 5.30
N GLY A 97 -3.02 3.09 5.74
CA GLY A 97 -1.61 3.35 6.00
C GLY A 97 -0.84 3.81 4.76
N ASP A 98 0.38 4.28 4.99
CA ASP A 98 1.27 4.80 3.93
C ASP A 98 0.58 5.85 3.05
N PHE A 99 -0.09 6.83 3.68
CA PHE A 99 -0.84 7.90 3.01
C PHE A 99 -1.82 7.41 1.94
N THR A 100 -2.33 6.20 2.09
CA THR A 100 -3.28 5.58 1.16
C THR A 100 -4.67 5.54 1.78
N TYR A 101 -5.63 6.00 1.03
CA TYR A 101 -7.02 6.14 1.46
C TYR A 101 -7.96 5.39 0.53
N VAL A 102 -9.05 4.88 1.10
CA VAL A 102 -10.21 4.38 0.36
C VAL A 102 -11.35 5.33 0.61
N ILE A 103 -11.85 5.96 -0.44
CA ILE A 103 -12.95 6.93 -0.40
C ILE A 103 -14.18 6.29 -1.02
N LYS A 104 -15.30 6.35 -0.32
CA LYS A 104 -16.62 5.98 -0.85
C LYS A 104 -17.53 7.20 -0.81
N GLY A 105 -18.13 7.52 -1.95
CA GLY A 105 -19.00 8.67 -2.07
C GLY A 105 -20.00 8.50 -3.20
N SER A 106 -20.73 9.59 -3.45
CA SER A 106 -21.66 9.71 -4.55
C SER A 106 -21.38 11.01 -5.33
N LEU A 107 -21.66 10.98 -6.61
CA LEU A 107 -21.48 12.13 -7.49
C LEU A 107 -22.67 12.25 -8.44
N ASP A 108 -23.28 13.42 -8.44
CA ASP A 108 -24.33 13.78 -9.37
C ASP A 108 -23.72 14.62 -10.52
N LEU A 109 -23.84 14.11 -11.74
CA LEU A 109 -23.40 14.84 -12.92
C LEU A 109 -24.61 15.31 -13.72
N PRO A 110 -24.62 16.56 -14.21
CA PRO A 110 -25.65 17.03 -15.10
C PRO A 110 -25.59 16.26 -16.41
N GLY A 111 -26.69 15.64 -16.80
CA GLY A 111 -26.81 14.95 -18.10
C GLY A 111 -27.08 15.94 -19.22
N GLU A 112 -26.64 15.62 -20.45
CA GLU A 112 -26.88 16.44 -21.65
C GLU A 112 -28.37 16.65 -21.95
N SER A 113 -29.25 15.77 -21.48
CA SER A 113 -30.72 15.80 -21.67
C SER A 113 -31.52 16.37 -20.49
N GLY A 114 -30.82 16.90 -19.46
CA GLY A 114 -31.46 17.45 -18.26
C GLY A 114 -31.76 16.43 -17.15
N GLU A 115 -31.64 15.14 -17.39
CA GLU A 115 -31.65 14.12 -16.37
C GLU A 115 -30.23 13.90 -15.88
N GLY A 116 -29.94 14.24 -14.62
CA GLY A 116 -28.64 14.04 -13.99
C GLY A 116 -28.33 12.56 -13.81
N ALA A 117 -27.09 12.17 -14.05
CA ALA A 117 -26.61 10.81 -13.75
C ALA A 117 -26.08 10.78 -12.31
N HIS A 118 -26.57 9.84 -11.52
CA HIS A 118 -26.12 9.58 -10.16
C HIS A 118 -25.11 8.42 -10.15
N PHE A 119 -23.90 8.68 -9.67
CA PHE A 119 -22.84 7.70 -9.56
C PHE A 119 -22.53 7.44 -8.10
N ARG A 120 -22.34 6.16 -7.75
CA ARG A 120 -21.68 5.75 -6.50
C ARG A 120 -20.32 5.25 -6.84
N TYR A 121 -19.30 5.70 -6.11
CA TYR A 121 -17.94 5.31 -6.37
C TYR A 121 -17.22 4.82 -5.11
N ALA A 122 -16.22 3.95 -5.32
CA ALA A 122 -15.22 3.60 -4.36
C ALA A 122 -13.85 3.81 -5.02
N CYS A 123 -13.04 4.68 -4.45
CA CYS A 123 -11.76 5.13 -5.00
C CYS A 123 -10.64 4.81 -4.03
N LYS A 124 -9.58 4.16 -4.52
CA LYS A 124 -8.33 3.99 -3.80
C LYS A 124 -7.33 5.02 -4.30
N ILE A 125 -6.86 5.87 -3.41
CA ILE A 125 -5.99 7.00 -3.73
C ILE A 125 -4.82 7.07 -2.76
N HIS A 126 -3.65 7.46 -3.27
CA HIS A 126 -2.43 7.64 -2.51
C HIS A 126 -1.94 9.09 -2.63
N TRP A 127 -1.47 9.64 -1.52
CA TRP A 127 -0.83 10.93 -1.44
C TRP A 127 0.68 10.75 -1.22
N ASN A 128 1.51 11.47 -1.98
CA ASN A 128 2.98 11.35 -1.89
C ASN A 128 3.63 12.21 -0.80
N ALA A 129 2.83 12.67 0.19
CA ALA A 129 3.27 13.47 1.35
C ALA A 129 3.89 14.83 1.00
N LYS A 130 3.46 15.43 -0.11
CA LYS A 130 3.85 16.79 -0.51
C LYS A 130 2.66 17.75 -0.35
N ASP A 131 2.57 18.81 -1.17
CA ASP A 131 1.45 19.74 -1.13
C ASP A 131 0.12 19.03 -1.45
N MET A 132 -0.83 19.06 -0.51
CA MET A 132 -2.14 18.42 -0.66
C MET A 132 -3.03 19.06 -1.73
N ASN A 133 -2.80 20.35 -2.03
CA ASN A 133 -3.61 21.09 -3.00
C ASN A 133 -3.16 20.85 -4.44
N ASP A 134 -2.00 20.24 -4.62
CA ASP A 134 -1.45 19.93 -5.93
C ASP A 134 -1.90 18.54 -6.38
N ALA A 135 -2.65 18.49 -7.48
CA ALA A 135 -3.20 17.26 -8.03
C ALA A 135 -2.11 16.24 -8.42
N ASP A 136 -0.93 16.71 -8.84
CA ASP A 136 0.20 15.86 -9.24
C ASP A 136 0.78 15.06 -8.05
N ASN A 137 0.42 15.44 -6.83
CA ASN A 137 0.83 14.75 -5.61
C ASN A 137 -0.15 13.65 -5.18
N TRP A 138 -1.20 13.42 -5.94
CA TRP A 138 -2.19 12.38 -5.71
C TRP A 138 -2.20 11.37 -6.84
N SER A 139 -2.34 10.10 -6.51
CA SER A 139 -2.39 9.01 -7.49
C SER A 139 -3.59 8.12 -7.21
N VAL A 140 -4.52 8.06 -8.14
CA VAL A 140 -5.66 7.13 -8.08
C VAL A 140 -5.19 5.75 -8.56
N PHE A 141 -5.24 4.76 -7.68
CA PHE A 141 -4.84 3.39 -8.00
C PHE A 141 -5.98 2.54 -8.56
N GLY A 142 -7.20 2.93 -8.29
CA GLY A 142 -8.37 2.23 -8.78
C GLY A 142 -9.65 2.94 -8.39
N MET A 143 -10.64 2.82 -9.24
CA MET A 143 -11.97 3.36 -9.04
C MET A 143 -13.01 2.33 -9.47
N ASP A 144 -13.93 2.02 -8.59
CA ASP A 144 -15.12 1.23 -8.88
C ASP A 144 -16.33 2.15 -8.90
N VAL A 145 -17.09 2.13 -9.99
CA VAL A 145 -18.20 3.04 -10.24
C VAL A 145 -19.45 2.27 -10.57
N ASN A 146 -20.51 2.54 -9.82
CA ASN A 146 -21.84 2.00 -10.06
C ASN A 146 -22.81 3.14 -10.39
N ASN A 147 -23.53 3.00 -11.47
CA ASN A 147 -24.66 3.86 -11.78
C ASN A 147 -25.79 3.50 -10.82
N GLY A 148 -26.18 4.46 -10.03
CA GLY A 148 -27.26 4.33 -9.06
C GLY A 148 -28.64 4.32 -9.70
#